data_e57e46ee403450ddac774ab14ab72857
#
_entry.id   e57e46ee403450ddac774ab14ab72857
#
_cell.length_a   1.000
_cell.length_b   1.000
_cell.length_c   1.000
_cell.angle_alpha   90.00
_cell.angle_beta   90.00
_cell.angle_gamma   90.00
#
_symmetry.space_group_name_H-M   'P 1'
#
loop_
_entity.id
_entity.type
_entity.pdbx_description
1 polymer ?
#
loop_
_entity_poly.entity_id
_entity_poly.type
_entity_poly.pdbx_seq_one_letter_code
_entity_poly.pdbx_strand_id
1 'polypeptide(L)'
;MHSNNNIHIISIGGSVMHDLAINLKKNGNVVTGSDDKIYEPSKSNLKKNNLYPKKLGYHKENITKNLDFVITGMHTKSDNIELQTAKKNRIPIYSYPEFIRKSSDNKHRIVIAGSHGKTTVTSIIMHVLKKNKIKFDYVIGGRANGFNSNIKI
;
A
#
# COMPACT_ATOMS: atom_id res chain seq x y z
N MET A 1 -12.26 -10.52 1.16
CA MET A 1 -11.27 -11.62 1.25
C MET A 1 -10.46 -11.40 2.52
N HIS A 2 -10.70 -12.18 3.56
CA HIS A 2 -9.78 -12.28 4.70
C HIS A 2 -8.73 -13.34 4.34
N SER A 3 -7.79 -12.97 3.50
CA SER A 3 -6.65 -13.82 3.19
C SER A 3 -5.52 -13.43 4.13
N ASN A 4 -5.09 -14.35 4.97
CA ASN A 4 -3.95 -14.19 5.89
C ASN A 4 -2.64 -14.33 5.10
N ASN A 5 -2.41 -13.38 4.15
CA ASN A 5 -1.21 -13.40 3.31
C ASN A 5 0.01 -12.84 4.05
N ASN A 6 1.17 -13.40 3.76
CA ASN A 6 2.48 -12.85 4.14
C ASN A 6 2.97 -11.94 3.03
N ILE A 7 3.05 -10.64 3.30
CA ILE A 7 3.32 -9.62 2.29
C ILE A 7 4.57 -8.84 2.69
N HIS A 8 5.47 -8.62 1.74
CA HIS A 8 6.58 -7.69 1.93
C HIS A 8 6.43 -6.47 1.03
N ILE A 9 6.67 -5.28 1.57
CA ILE A 9 6.52 -4.01 0.86
C ILE A 9 7.88 -3.33 0.74
N ILE A 10 8.42 -3.26 -0.47
CA ILE A 10 9.65 -2.53 -0.79
C ILE A 10 9.32 -1.04 -0.90
N SER A 11 10.08 -0.18 -0.24
CA SER A 11 9.84 1.27 -0.10
C SER A 11 8.56 1.58 0.70
N ILE A 12 8.42 0.92 1.86
CA ILE A 12 7.24 1.04 2.76
C ILE A 12 7.02 2.45 3.29
N GLY A 13 8.06 3.29 3.36
CA GLY A 13 8.00 4.66 3.87
C GLY A 13 7.37 5.68 2.91
N GLY A 14 7.10 5.28 1.66
CA GLY A 14 6.45 6.14 0.68
C GLY A 14 5.08 6.64 1.15
N SER A 15 4.65 7.81 0.66
CA SER A 15 3.44 8.51 1.12
C SER A 15 2.15 7.69 1.00
N VAL A 16 2.02 6.85 -0.02
CA VAL A 16 0.88 5.94 -0.22
C VAL A 16 1.18 4.52 0.26
N MET A 17 2.47 4.13 0.32
CA MET A 17 2.88 2.77 0.66
C MET A 17 2.68 2.46 2.14
N HIS A 18 2.97 3.41 3.03
CA HIS A 18 2.74 3.21 4.47
C HIS A 18 1.25 3.09 4.79
N ASP A 19 0.38 3.87 4.13
CA ASP A 19 -1.08 3.75 4.28
C ASP A 19 -1.59 2.40 3.77
N LEU A 20 -1.06 1.93 2.63
CA LEU A 20 -1.34 0.59 2.11
C LEU A 20 -0.92 -0.50 3.11
N ALA A 21 0.31 -0.42 3.63
CA ALA A 21 0.83 -1.38 4.61
C ALA A 21 -0.07 -1.48 5.86
N ILE A 22 -0.48 -0.33 6.40
CA ILE A 22 -1.37 -0.24 7.55
C ILE A 22 -2.74 -0.84 7.23
N ASN A 23 -3.29 -0.55 6.05
CA ASN A 23 -4.58 -1.07 5.64
C ASN A 23 -4.55 -2.60 5.47
N LEU A 24 -3.54 -3.12 4.80
CA LEU A 24 -3.34 -4.57 4.61
C LEU A 24 -3.22 -5.29 5.95
N LYS A 25 -2.45 -4.75 6.90
CA LYS A 25 -2.34 -5.31 8.26
C LYS A 25 -3.67 -5.31 8.99
N LYS A 26 -4.44 -4.23 8.91
CA LYS A 26 -5.78 -4.14 9.53
C LYS A 26 -6.76 -5.14 8.93
N ASN A 27 -6.55 -5.55 7.68
CA ASN A 27 -7.35 -6.58 7.00
C ASN A 27 -6.86 -8.01 7.28
N GLY A 28 -6.00 -8.22 8.29
CA GLY A 28 -5.59 -9.54 8.76
C GLY A 28 -4.36 -10.13 8.07
N ASN A 29 -3.66 -9.36 7.21
CA ASN A 29 -2.42 -9.84 6.59
C ASN A 29 -1.21 -9.66 7.52
N VAL A 30 -0.23 -10.52 7.37
CA VAL A 30 1.10 -10.35 7.96
C VAL A 30 1.93 -9.49 7.02
N VAL A 31 2.23 -8.26 7.43
CA VAL A 31 2.92 -7.29 6.59
C VAL A 31 4.27 -6.95 7.18
N THR A 32 5.29 -7.03 6.34
CA THR A 32 6.65 -6.53 6.60
C THR A 32 7.01 -5.51 5.53
N GLY A 33 8.10 -4.78 5.71
CA GLY A 33 8.57 -3.88 4.67
C GLY A 33 9.95 -3.33 4.95
N SER A 34 10.53 -2.70 3.94
CA SER A 34 11.86 -2.12 3.92
C SER A 34 11.86 -0.74 3.31
N ASP A 35 12.80 0.08 3.72
CA ASP A 35 13.10 1.37 3.09
C ASP A 35 14.49 1.83 3.52
N ASP A 36 15.17 2.64 2.72
CA ASP A 36 16.46 3.22 3.08
C ASP A 36 16.28 4.42 4.03
N LYS A 37 15.24 5.21 3.82
CA LYS A 37 14.89 6.37 4.66
C LYS A 37 13.38 6.51 4.79
N ILE A 38 12.92 6.73 6.01
CA ILE A 38 11.49 6.93 6.28
C ILE A 38 11.32 8.26 7.01
N TYR A 39 10.59 9.17 6.39
CA TYR A 39 10.31 10.52 6.90
C TYR A 39 8.93 10.60 7.57
N GLU A 40 8.69 11.68 8.28
CA GLU A 40 7.35 12.00 8.79
C GLU A 40 6.40 12.38 7.63
N PRO A 41 5.12 12.05 7.72
CA PRO A 41 4.42 11.37 8.83
C PRO A 41 4.48 9.83 8.76
N SER A 42 5.05 9.25 7.70
CA SER A 42 5.11 7.79 7.48
C SER A 42 5.81 7.07 8.64
N LYS A 43 6.89 7.66 9.15
CA LYS A 43 7.68 7.11 10.28
C LYS A 43 6.82 6.89 11.53
N SER A 44 6.14 7.93 11.98
CA SER A 44 5.26 7.85 13.16
C SER A 44 4.10 6.89 12.94
N ASN A 45 3.49 6.91 11.74
CA ASN A 45 2.38 6.03 11.40
C ASN A 45 2.79 4.56 11.38
N LEU A 46 3.94 4.22 10.79
CA LEU A 46 4.46 2.85 10.77
C LEU A 46 4.82 2.36 12.17
N LYS A 47 5.46 3.20 13.00
CA LYS A 47 5.77 2.86 14.40
C LYS A 47 4.51 2.56 15.21
N LYS A 48 3.49 3.42 15.13
CA LYS A 48 2.21 3.26 15.83
C LYS A 48 1.50 1.97 15.46
N ASN A 49 1.71 1.47 14.25
CA ASN A 49 1.07 0.25 13.75
C ASN A 49 2.00 -0.99 13.79
N ASN A 50 3.17 -0.90 14.44
CA ASN A 50 4.17 -1.98 14.51
C ASN A 50 4.55 -2.51 13.12
N LEU A 51 4.83 -1.58 12.19
CA LEU A 51 5.25 -1.84 10.81
C LEU A 51 6.57 -1.16 10.46
N TYR A 52 7.17 -0.45 11.42
CA TYR A 52 8.46 0.19 11.19
C TYR A 52 9.55 -0.89 11.06
N PRO A 53 10.39 -0.86 10.00
CA PRO A 53 11.45 -1.84 9.80
C PRO A 53 12.40 -1.89 11.01
N LYS A 54 12.80 -3.09 11.42
CA LYS A 54 13.79 -3.25 12.50
C LYS A 54 15.16 -2.69 12.12
N LYS A 55 15.49 -2.77 10.83
CA LYS A 55 16.71 -2.25 10.22
C LYS A 55 16.34 -1.50 8.94
N LEU A 56 16.87 -0.30 8.76
CA LEU A 56 16.72 0.45 7.52
C LEU A 56 17.64 -0.13 6.44
N GLY A 57 17.30 0.15 5.19
CA GLY A 57 17.94 -0.41 4.01
C GLY A 57 17.17 -1.59 3.43
N TYR A 58 17.67 -2.06 2.30
CA TYR A 58 17.14 -3.20 1.58
C TYR A 58 18.04 -4.40 1.80
N HIS A 59 17.48 -5.52 2.27
CA HIS A 59 18.24 -6.70 2.65
C HIS A 59 17.62 -7.96 2.07
N LYS A 60 18.42 -8.81 1.42
CA LYS A 60 17.93 -10.06 0.80
C LYS A 60 17.23 -11.00 1.80
N GLU A 61 17.59 -10.91 3.07
CA GLU A 61 17.03 -11.70 4.17
C GLU A 61 15.56 -11.36 4.47
N ASN A 62 15.10 -10.17 4.05
CA ASN A 62 13.70 -9.77 4.17
C ASN A 62 12.79 -10.57 3.23
N ILE A 63 13.36 -11.15 2.16
CA ILE A 63 12.63 -11.89 1.15
C ILE A 63 12.72 -13.39 1.46
N THR A 64 11.80 -13.85 2.27
CA THR A 64 11.70 -15.23 2.72
C THR A 64 10.76 -16.06 1.83
N LYS A 65 10.94 -17.39 1.82
CA LYS A 65 10.15 -18.30 0.98
C LYS A 65 8.66 -18.40 1.37
N ASN A 66 8.30 -17.95 2.56
CA ASN A 66 6.92 -17.94 3.05
C ASN A 66 6.14 -16.69 2.66
N LEU A 67 6.73 -15.78 1.87
CA LEU A 67 6.00 -14.64 1.32
C LEU A 67 5.07 -15.10 0.20
N ASP A 68 3.82 -14.68 0.26
CA ASP A 68 2.85 -14.92 -0.81
C ASP A 68 3.09 -13.99 -1.98
N PHE A 69 3.49 -12.75 -1.71
CA PHE A 69 3.89 -11.79 -2.74
C PHE A 69 4.64 -10.58 -2.16
N VAL A 70 5.24 -9.83 -3.06
CA VAL A 70 5.92 -8.56 -2.78
C VAL A 70 5.20 -7.43 -3.49
N ILE A 71 5.08 -6.27 -2.83
CA ILE A 71 4.59 -5.03 -3.44
C ILE A 71 5.75 -4.06 -3.54
N THR A 72 5.96 -3.45 -4.72
CA THR A 72 7.01 -2.46 -4.93
C THR A 72 6.46 -1.05 -5.01
N GLY A 73 7.15 -0.11 -4.38
CA GLY A 73 6.92 1.32 -4.58
C GLY A 73 7.29 1.76 -6.00
N MET A 74 6.73 2.88 -6.44
CA MET A 74 6.93 3.41 -7.81
C MET A 74 8.37 3.77 -8.13
N HIS A 75 9.20 4.06 -7.14
CA HIS A 75 10.61 4.46 -7.31
C HIS A 75 11.59 3.34 -6.96
N THR A 76 11.12 2.11 -6.77
CA THR A 76 12.00 0.97 -6.54
C THR A 76 12.86 0.72 -7.77
N LYS A 77 14.18 0.83 -7.63
CA LYS A 77 15.13 0.62 -8.71
C LYS A 77 15.16 -0.84 -9.15
N SER A 78 15.46 -1.09 -10.41
CA SER A 78 15.53 -2.45 -10.98
C SER A 78 16.63 -3.32 -10.37
N ASP A 79 17.69 -2.69 -9.84
CA ASP A 79 18.84 -3.33 -9.18
C ASP A 79 18.64 -3.53 -7.66
N ASN A 80 17.47 -3.16 -7.12
CA ASN A 80 17.17 -3.36 -5.70
C ASN A 80 17.32 -4.83 -5.32
N ILE A 81 18.13 -5.11 -4.28
CA ILE A 81 18.50 -6.48 -3.88
C ILE A 81 17.29 -7.33 -3.48
N GLU A 82 16.28 -6.74 -2.85
CA GLU A 82 15.05 -7.44 -2.46
C GLU A 82 14.21 -7.78 -3.69
N LEU A 83 14.09 -6.84 -4.64
CA LEU A 83 13.40 -7.08 -5.90
C LEU A 83 14.06 -8.21 -6.69
N GLN A 84 15.39 -8.21 -6.79
CA GLN A 84 16.16 -9.27 -7.46
C GLN A 84 16.01 -10.62 -6.75
N THR A 85 16.03 -10.62 -5.40
CA THR A 85 15.86 -11.83 -4.61
C THR A 85 14.45 -12.40 -4.78
N ALA A 86 13.41 -11.55 -4.80
CA ALA A 86 12.03 -11.98 -5.03
C ALA A 86 11.87 -12.63 -6.43
N LYS A 87 12.46 -12.03 -7.47
CA LYS A 87 12.51 -12.60 -8.83
C LYS A 87 13.19 -13.96 -8.85
N LYS A 88 14.39 -14.06 -8.24
CA LYS A 88 15.14 -15.31 -8.17
C LYS A 88 14.36 -16.42 -7.45
N ASN A 89 13.65 -16.07 -6.40
CA ASN A 89 12.83 -17.01 -5.62
C ASN A 89 11.45 -17.27 -6.24
N ARG A 90 11.13 -16.68 -7.41
CA ARG A 90 9.85 -16.78 -8.11
C ARG A 90 8.65 -16.37 -7.25
N ILE A 91 8.86 -15.43 -6.32
CA ILE A 91 7.78 -14.86 -5.51
C ILE A 91 7.01 -13.86 -6.39
N PRO A 92 5.69 -13.90 -6.44
CA PRO A 92 4.89 -12.93 -7.18
C PRO A 92 5.20 -11.50 -6.76
N ILE A 93 5.38 -10.61 -7.73
CA ILE A 93 5.71 -9.20 -7.51
C ILE A 93 4.65 -8.35 -8.18
N TYR A 94 4.12 -7.39 -7.44
CA TYR A 94 3.18 -6.40 -7.95
C TYR A 94 3.73 -5.00 -7.74
N SER A 95 3.66 -4.15 -8.74
CA SER A 95 3.76 -2.72 -8.51
C SER A 95 2.53 -2.22 -7.75
N TYR A 96 2.64 -1.07 -7.09
CA TYR A 96 1.51 -0.48 -6.37
C TYR A 96 0.23 -0.36 -7.24
N PRO A 97 0.29 0.17 -8.49
CA PRO A 97 -0.90 0.26 -9.34
C PRO A 97 -1.47 -1.11 -9.73
N GLU A 98 -0.62 -2.10 -10.02
CA GLU A 98 -1.05 -3.48 -10.32
C GLU A 98 -1.76 -4.12 -9.14
N PHE A 99 -1.23 -3.92 -7.92
CA PHE A 99 -1.86 -4.44 -6.72
C PHE A 99 -3.24 -3.80 -6.49
N ILE A 100 -3.38 -2.48 -6.64
CA ILE A 100 -4.66 -1.78 -6.51
C ILE A 100 -5.65 -2.27 -7.57
N ARG A 101 -5.21 -2.44 -8.82
CA ARG A 101 -6.03 -3.00 -9.88
C ARG A 101 -6.55 -4.39 -9.50
N LYS A 102 -5.65 -5.28 -9.10
CA LYS A 102 -5.98 -6.66 -8.72
C LYS A 102 -6.93 -6.74 -7.52
N SER A 103 -6.73 -5.92 -6.51
CA SER A 103 -7.61 -5.87 -5.32
C SER A 103 -9.03 -5.35 -5.61
N SER A 104 -9.24 -4.81 -6.81
CA SER A 104 -10.53 -4.29 -7.26
C SER A 104 -11.12 -5.03 -8.47
N ASP A 105 -10.59 -6.19 -8.87
CA ASP A 105 -11.02 -6.89 -10.09
C ASP A 105 -12.52 -7.27 -10.08
N ASN A 106 -13.08 -7.61 -8.93
CA ASN A 106 -14.49 -7.98 -8.78
C ASN A 106 -15.36 -6.81 -8.25
N LYS A 107 -14.92 -5.56 -8.44
CA LYS A 107 -15.62 -4.38 -7.92
C LYS A 107 -15.95 -3.41 -9.06
N HIS A 108 -17.09 -2.72 -8.93
CA HIS A 108 -17.35 -1.56 -9.78
C HIS A 108 -16.32 -0.46 -9.46
N ARG A 109 -15.60 0.00 -10.48
CA ARG A 109 -14.52 0.99 -10.33
C ARG A 109 -14.94 2.34 -10.89
N ILE A 110 -14.79 3.37 -10.08
CA ILE A 110 -14.93 4.77 -10.49
C ILE A 110 -13.54 5.39 -10.48
N VAL A 111 -13.04 5.79 -11.63
CA VAL A 111 -11.71 6.39 -11.80
C VAL A 111 -11.85 7.86 -12.16
N ILE A 112 -11.30 8.73 -11.33
CA ILE A 112 -11.29 10.17 -11.55
C ILE A 112 -9.95 10.57 -12.16
N ALA A 113 -9.99 10.96 -13.43
CA ALA A 113 -8.83 11.43 -14.20
C ALA A 113 -8.94 12.93 -14.49
N GLY A 114 -7.79 13.58 -14.74
CA GLY A 114 -7.72 15.00 -15.11
C GLY A 114 -6.43 15.66 -14.63
N SER A 115 -6.13 16.83 -15.15
CA SER A 115 -4.95 17.62 -14.69
C SER A 115 -5.19 18.22 -13.30
N HIS A 116 -6.38 18.73 -13.02
CA HIS A 116 -6.77 19.37 -11.75
C HIS A 116 -8.06 18.77 -11.18
N GLY A 117 -8.32 19.02 -9.90
CA GLY A 117 -9.59 18.67 -9.25
C GLY A 117 -9.81 17.21 -8.88
N LYS A 118 -8.91 16.28 -9.25
CA LYS A 118 -9.05 14.83 -8.97
C LYS A 118 -9.35 14.54 -7.49
N THR A 119 -8.52 15.04 -6.60
CA THR A 119 -8.68 14.85 -5.15
C THR A 119 -9.99 15.43 -4.63
N THR A 120 -10.38 16.62 -5.11
CA THR A 120 -11.62 17.27 -4.71
C THR A 120 -12.84 16.46 -5.13
N VAL A 121 -12.91 16.06 -6.39
CA VAL A 121 -14.04 15.26 -6.91
C VAL A 121 -14.12 13.91 -6.20
N THR A 122 -12.98 13.23 -6.02
CA THR A 122 -12.92 11.97 -5.27
C THR A 122 -13.44 12.16 -3.84
N SER A 123 -13.02 13.22 -3.15
CA SER A 123 -13.46 13.52 -1.78
C SER A 123 -14.98 13.76 -1.72
N ILE A 124 -15.55 14.48 -2.69
CA ILE A 124 -17.00 14.72 -2.75
C ILE A 124 -17.76 13.40 -2.91
N ILE A 125 -17.32 12.54 -3.84
CA ILE A 125 -17.93 11.22 -4.05
C ILE A 125 -17.84 10.39 -2.76
N MET A 126 -16.67 10.35 -2.12
CA MET A 126 -16.48 9.63 -0.86
C MET A 126 -17.42 10.13 0.25
N HIS A 127 -17.61 11.45 0.37
CA HIS A 127 -18.54 12.03 1.32
C HIS A 127 -20.00 11.64 1.04
N VAL A 128 -20.44 11.70 -0.22
CA VAL A 128 -21.78 11.30 -0.63
C VAL A 128 -22.03 9.83 -0.29
N LEU A 129 -21.12 8.95 -0.67
CA LEU A 129 -21.24 7.51 -0.38
C LEU A 129 -21.29 7.25 1.13
N LYS A 130 -20.39 7.90 1.91
CA LYS A 130 -20.37 7.78 3.38
C LYS A 130 -21.67 8.26 4.02
N LYS A 131 -22.19 9.42 3.58
CA LYS A 131 -23.46 9.99 4.09
C LYS A 131 -24.65 9.06 3.82
N ASN A 132 -24.63 8.37 2.69
CA ASN A 132 -25.65 7.40 2.32
C ASN A 132 -25.39 5.99 2.86
N LYS A 133 -24.42 5.81 3.78
CA LYS A 133 -24.05 4.53 4.41
C LYS A 133 -23.67 3.42 3.41
N ILE A 134 -23.26 3.79 2.21
CA ILE A 134 -22.79 2.84 1.20
C ILE A 134 -21.38 2.41 1.57
N LYS A 135 -21.14 1.09 1.59
CA LYS A 135 -19.77 0.53 1.79
C LYS A 135 -18.97 0.70 0.50
N PHE A 136 -17.78 1.27 0.60
CA PHE A 136 -16.89 1.45 -0.55
C PHE A 136 -15.43 1.38 -0.10
N ASP A 137 -14.59 1.03 -1.05
CA ASP A 137 -13.15 1.15 -0.97
C ASP A 137 -12.71 2.43 -1.69
N TYR A 138 -11.54 2.94 -1.37
CA TYR A 138 -11.04 4.14 -2.01
C TYR A 138 -9.52 4.22 -2.00
N VAL A 139 -8.98 4.90 -3.00
CA VAL A 139 -7.60 5.38 -3.08
C VAL A 139 -7.64 6.84 -3.49
N ILE A 140 -6.99 7.71 -2.72
CA ILE A 140 -6.98 9.15 -2.98
C ILE A 140 -5.56 9.71 -2.77
N GLY A 141 -5.13 10.60 -3.65
CA GLY A 141 -3.77 11.16 -3.65
C GLY A 141 -3.47 12.20 -2.56
N GLY A 142 -4.44 12.53 -1.70
CA GLY A 142 -4.30 13.50 -0.62
C GLY A 142 -5.28 13.22 0.51
N ARG A 143 -5.16 13.94 1.61
CA ARG A 143 -6.09 13.76 2.75
C ARG A 143 -7.47 14.31 2.41
N ALA A 144 -8.49 13.51 2.67
CA ALA A 144 -9.88 13.94 2.64
C ALA A 144 -10.40 14.12 4.07
N ASN A 145 -11.07 15.26 4.34
CA ASN A 145 -11.64 15.52 5.66
C ASN A 145 -12.66 14.42 6.04
N GLY A 146 -12.59 13.95 7.29
CA GLY A 146 -13.46 12.88 7.77
C GLY A 146 -13.03 11.46 7.36
N PHE A 147 -11.84 11.30 6.76
CA PHE A 147 -11.20 10.01 6.44
C PHE A 147 -9.80 9.94 7.05
N ASN A 148 -9.49 8.83 7.71
CA ASN A 148 -8.26 8.67 8.49
C ASN A 148 -7.08 8.11 7.67
N SER A 149 -7.28 7.77 6.42
CA SER A 149 -6.27 7.17 5.53
C SER A 149 -6.51 7.59 4.09
N ASN A 150 -5.48 7.54 3.27
CA ASN A 150 -5.58 7.78 1.83
C ASN A 150 -6.00 6.52 1.06
N ILE A 151 -6.11 5.39 1.74
CA ILE A 151 -6.49 4.11 1.13
C ILE A 151 -7.33 3.28 2.09
N LYS A 152 -8.34 2.63 1.53
CA LYS A 152 -9.12 1.56 2.15
C LYS A 152 -9.48 0.56 1.05
N ILE A 153 -9.08 -0.71 1.23
CA ILE A 153 -9.32 -1.81 0.28
C ILE A 153 -9.72 -3.09 1.02
#